data_3cd6caff386852f9cd73997c5e7b7014
#
_entry.id   3cd6caff386852f9cd73997c5e7b7014
#
_cell.length_a   1.000
_cell.length_b   1.000
_cell.length_c   1.000
_cell.angle_alpha   90.00
_cell.angle_beta   90.00
_cell.angle_gamma   90.00
#
_symmetry.space_group_name_H-M   'P 1'
#
loop_
_entity.id
_entity.type
_entity.pdbx_description
1 polymer ?
#
loop_
_entity_poly.entity_id
_entity_poly.type
_entity_poly.pdbx_seq_one_letter_code
_entity_poly.pdbx_strand_id
1 'polypeptide(L)'
;KGSHIVLHKLYDGEHAYILQQPDGRIIFAIPFEREFTLIGTTDALYDDDPAEASISKEEIAYLCDAINRSFEKPISPKDVIWAYSGVRPLLDNGDENLSKVTRDYKLDLEEIFGPPLLNIFGGKLTTFRKLSTQALDLLAPFYDHIKPAWTDRAILPGGDLEDEDFTNFRARKQQEYNWLPPQMIRRLARAYGTMIDDVLNHAASKIDLGEHYGDDVYECEIRHMIRNEWVYTLDDIIWRRSKLGLHASYSTQ
;
A
#
# COMPACT_ATOMS: atom_id res chain seq x y z
N LYS A 1 -11.46 5.19 -11.61
CA LYS A 1 -10.56 5.89 -10.69
C LYS A 1 -11.13 5.84 -9.27
N GLY A 2 -10.28 5.64 -8.27
CA GLY A 2 -10.65 5.74 -6.86
C GLY A 2 -9.66 6.62 -6.11
N SER A 3 -10.19 7.50 -5.25
CA SER A 3 -9.42 8.51 -4.54
C SER A 3 -9.57 8.38 -3.04
N HIS A 4 -8.53 8.77 -2.31
CA HIS A 4 -8.48 8.78 -0.85
C HIS A 4 -7.97 10.13 -0.36
N ILE A 5 -8.41 10.52 0.81
CA ILE A 5 -7.90 11.68 1.55
C ILE A 5 -7.34 11.24 2.90
N VAL A 6 -6.34 11.95 3.38
CA VAL A 6 -5.71 11.77 4.69
C VAL A 6 -5.94 13.01 5.52
N LEU A 7 -6.41 12.82 6.73
CA LEU A 7 -6.71 13.85 7.73
C LEU A 7 -5.94 13.56 9.02
N HIS A 8 -5.82 14.54 9.90
CA HIS A 8 -5.45 14.28 11.28
C HIS A 8 -6.44 13.31 11.92
N LYS A 9 -5.95 12.56 12.90
CA LYS A 9 -6.72 11.54 13.63
C LYS A 9 -8.11 12.03 14.03
N LEU A 10 -9.14 11.31 13.56
CA LEU A 10 -10.55 11.65 13.82
C LEU A 10 -11.12 10.97 15.07
N TYR A 11 -10.59 9.82 15.44
CA TYR A 11 -11.10 9.01 16.55
C TYR A 11 -9.97 8.20 17.21
N ASP A 12 -10.21 7.77 18.45
CA ASP A 12 -9.29 6.91 19.18
C ASP A 12 -9.58 5.43 18.91
N GLY A 13 -8.53 4.62 18.95
CA GLY A 13 -8.59 3.18 18.68
C GLY A 13 -7.91 2.77 17.39
N GLU A 14 -7.78 1.45 17.20
CA GLU A 14 -7.11 0.85 16.03
C GLU A 14 -8.09 0.16 15.06
N HIS A 15 -9.41 0.23 15.33
CA HIS A 15 -10.44 -0.32 14.46
C HIS A 15 -10.73 0.60 13.27
N ALA A 16 -11.12 0.02 12.15
CA ALA A 16 -11.62 0.76 10.99
C ALA A 16 -13.15 0.81 10.99
N TYR A 17 -13.71 1.90 10.46
CA TYR A 17 -15.14 2.02 10.22
C TYR A 17 -15.46 1.74 8.75
N ILE A 18 -16.59 1.05 8.54
CA ILE A 18 -17.24 0.86 7.24
C ILE A 18 -18.53 1.67 7.27
N LEU A 19 -18.59 2.73 6.48
CA LEU A 19 -19.68 3.70 6.45
C LEU A 19 -20.48 3.54 5.16
N GLN A 20 -21.69 3.00 5.27
CA GLN A 20 -22.61 2.92 4.14
C GLN A 20 -23.20 4.30 3.85
N GLN A 21 -23.17 4.70 2.59
CA GLN A 21 -23.70 5.98 2.14
C GLN A 21 -25.11 5.81 1.55
N PRO A 22 -25.96 6.87 1.57
CA PRO A 22 -27.31 6.83 0.98
C PRO A 22 -27.34 6.46 -0.50
N ASP A 23 -26.27 6.73 -1.23
CA ASP A 23 -26.11 6.39 -2.65
C ASP A 23 -25.63 4.95 -2.89
N GLY A 24 -25.53 4.13 -1.83
CA GLY A 24 -25.13 2.72 -1.86
C GLY A 24 -23.61 2.50 -1.87
N ARG A 25 -22.81 3.56 -1.93
CA ARG A 25 -21.34 3.45 -1.84
C ARG A 25 -20.89 3.18 -0.41
N ILE A 26 -19.70 2.66 -0.29
CA ILE A 26 -19.05 2.37 1.00
C ILE A 26 -17.81 3.24 1.14
N ILE A 27 -17.71 3.96 2.25
CA ILE A 27 -16.53 4.74 2.63
C ILE A 27 -15.90 4.10 3.86
N PHE A 28 -14.59 3.97 3.84
CA PHE A 28 -13.81 3.53 4.99
C PHE A 28 -13.20 4.73 5.70
N ALA A 29 -13.14 4.66 7.03
CA ALA A 29 -12.28 5.50 7.85
C ALA A 29 -11.33 4.57 8.61
N ILE A 30 -10.04 4.68 8.33
CA ILE A 30 -9.01 3.73 8.76
C ILE A 30 -7.91 4.48 9.52
N PRO A 31 -7.49 4.04 10.72
CA PRO A 31 -6.30 4.58 11.36
C PRO A 31 -5.10 4.45 10.44
N PHE A 32 -4.39 5.55 10.24
CA PHE A 32 -3.31 5.62 9.27
C PHE A 32 -2.09 6.31 9.87
N GLU A 33 -0.92 5.72 9.72
CA GLU A 33 0.35 6.29 10.17
C GLU A 33 0.30 6.92 11.58
N ARG A 34 -0.43 6.29 12.52
CA ARG A 34 -0.61 6.66 13.94
C ARG A 34 -1.42 7.94 14.18
N GLU A 35 -1.03 9.05 13.57
CA GLU A 35 -1.56 10.41 13.83
C GLU A 35 -2.63 10.82 12.82
N PHE A 36 -3.00 9.93 11.89
CA PHE A 36 -3.87 10.25 10.77
C PHE A 36 -5.04 9.27 10.65
N THR A 37 -6.03 9.68 9.88
CA THR A 37 -7.12 8.84 9.41
C THR A 37 -7.15 8.88 7.89
N LEU A 38 -7.10 7.71 7.26
CA LEU A 38 -7.29 7.52 5.82
C LEU A 38 -8.77 7.34 5.53
N ILE A 39 -9.31 8.12 4.59
CA ILE A 39 -10.72 8.08 4.20
C ILE A 39 -10.82 7.81 2.69
N GLY A 40 -11.66 6.90 2.33
CA GLY A 40 -11.93 6.52 0.95
C GLY A 40 -12.78 5.25 0.86
N THR A 41 -13.17 4.88 -0.31
CA THR A 41 -12.71 5.37 -1.61
C THR A 41 -13.86 6.00 -2.39
N THR A 42 -13.54 6.90 -3.32
CA THR A 42 -14.46 7.27 -4.40
C THR A 42 -14.45 6.19 -5.48
N ASP A 43 -15.40 6.25 -6.41
CA ASP A 43 -15.45 5.38 -7.58
C ASP A 43 -16.01 6.20 -8.75
N ALA A 44 -15.16 6.46 -9.76
CA ALA A 44 -15.48 7.27 -10.91
C ALA A 44 -14.85 6.67 -12.18
N LEU A 45 -15.54 6.76 -13.30
CA LEU A 45 -14.95 6.47 -14.61
C LEU A 45 -13.76 7.39 -14.86
N TYR A 46 -12.78 6.88 -15.58
CA TYR A 46 -11.57 7.64 -15.89
C TYR A 46 -11.01 7.17 -17.24
N ASP A 47 -11.06 8.05 -18.21
CA ASP A 47 -10.70 7.76 -19.60
C ASP A 47 -9.41 8.48 -20.04
N ASP A 48 -8.81 9.29 -19.14
CA ASP A 48 -7.54 9.98 -19.38
C ASP A 48 -6.33 9.11 -19.04
N ASP A 49 -5.13 9.67 -19.15
CA ASP A 49 -3.89 8.98 -18.79
C ASP A 49 -3.88 8.56 -17.32
N PRO A 50 -3.79 7.25 -17.01
CA PRO A 50 -3.75 6.76 -15.63
C PRO A 50 -2.62 7.36 -14.78
N ALA A 51 -1.51 7.81 -15.38
CA ALA A 51 -0.40 8.44 -14.70
C ALA A 51 -0.76 9.83 -14.13
N GLU A 52 -1.72 10.51 -14.74
CA GLU A 52 -2.19 11.85 -14.37
C GLU A 52 -3.40 11.80 -13.41
N ALA A 53 -3.79 10.60 -12.96
CA ALA A 53 -4.96 10.44 -12.11
C ALA A 53 -4.78 11.17 -10.77
N SER A 54 -5.60 12.18 -10.54
CA SER A 54 -5.63 12.98 -9.32
C SER A 54 -7.05 13.11 -8.77
N ILE A 55 -7.16 13.43 -7.49
CA ILE A 55 -8.46 13.65 -6.84
C ILE A 55 -9.06 14.99 -7.30
N SER A 56 -10.36 15.01 -7.57
CA SER A 56 -11.08 16.23 -7.88
C SER A 56 -11.59 16.94 -6.61
N LYS A 57 -11.95 18.21 -6.75
CA LYS A 57 -12.57 18.99 -5.65
C LYS A 57 -13.90 18.38 -5.21
N GLU A 58 -14.66 17.86 -6.15
CA GLU A 58 -15.94 17.18 -5.94
C GLU A 58 -15.77 15.89 -5.16
N GLU A 59 -14.73 15.09 -5.46
CA GLU A 59 -14.39 13.89 -4.72
C GLU A 59 -13.99 14.22 -3.28
N ILE A 60 -13.18 15.26 -3.07
CA ILE A 60 -12.81 15.72 -1.72
C ILE A 60 -14.06 16.14 -0.94
N ALA A 61 -14.93 16.96 -1.54
CA ALA A 61 -16.16 17.41 -0.90
C ALA A 61 -17.06 16.21 -0.53
N TYR A 62 -17.24 15.27 -1.45
CA TYR A 62 -18.00 14.05 -1.21
C TYR A 62 -17.47 13.23 -0.03
N LEU A 63 -16.14 13.03 0.06
CA LEU A 63 -15.54 12.29 1.17
C LEU A 63 -15.70 13.03 2.51
N CYS A 64 -15.55 14.36 2.51
CA CYS A 64 -15.80 15.17 3.70
C CYS A 64 -17.27 15.06 4.15
N ASP A 65 -18.22 15.17 3.23
CA ASP A 65 -19.66 15.05 3.53
C ASP A 65 -20.01 13.65 4.06
N ALA A 66 -19.43 12.61 3.51
CA ALA A 66 -19.63 11.24 3.95
C ALA A 66 -19.19 11.05 5.42
N ILE A 67 -18.06 11.62 5.80
CA ILE A 67 -17.54 11.56 7.17
C ILE A 67 -18.41 12.41 8.11
N ASN A 68 -18.80 13.60 7.70
CA ASN A 68 -19.63 14.51 8.52
C ASN A 68 -21.02 13.96 8.87
N ARG A 69 -21.49 12.95 8.14
CA ARG A 69 -22.73 12.22 8.49
C ARG A 69 -22.57 11.23 9.65
N SER A 70 -21.35 10.82 9.95
CA SER A 70 -21.08 9.70 10.88
C SER A 70 -20.21 10.09 12.07
N PHE A 71 -19.46 11.19 11.99
CA PHE A 71 -18.57 11.66 13.03
C PHE A 71 -19.04 13.01 13.57
N GLU A 72 -18.92 13.19 14.89
CA GLU A 72 -19.34 14.45 15.56
C GLU A 72 -18.45 15.63 15.21
N LYS A 73 -17.14 15.38 14.99
CA LYS A 73 -16.19 16.41 14.62
C LYS A 73 -16.31 16.71 13.13
N PRO A 74 -16.83 17.88 12.73
CA PRO A 74 -16.95 18.23 11.32
C PRO A 74 -15.59 18.45 10.70
N ILE A 75 -15.45 18.03 9.43
CA ILE A 75 -14.28 18.25 8.59
C ILE A 75 -14.67 18.98 7.31
N SER A 76 -13.69 19.63 6.71
CA SER A 76 -13.81 20.38 5.46
C SER A 76 -12.63 20.06 4.52
N PRO A 77 -12.68 20.47 3.25
CA PRO A 77 -11.55 20.30 2.33
C PRO A 77 -10.23 20.93 2.81
N LYS A 78 -10.29 21.91 3.73
CA LYS A 78 -9.11 22.57 4.30
C LYS A 78 -8.36 21.69 5.32
N ASP A 79 -9.03 20.68 5.85
CA ASP A 79 -8.46 19.75 6.83
C ASP A 79 -7.73 18.59 6.18
N VAL A 80 -7.78 18.50 4.83
CA VAL A 80 -7.10 17.46 4.06
C VAL A 80 -5.61 17.76 4.00
N ILE A 81 -4.82 16.84 4.55
CA ILE A 81 -3.35 16.95 4.63
C ILE A 81 -2.71 16.39 3.36
N TRP A 82 -3.22 15.26 2.89
CA TRP A 82 -2.73 14.57 1.72
C TRP A 82 -3.86 13.84 1.02
N ALA A 83 -3.71 13.64 -0.27
CA ALA A 83 -4.65 12.88 -1.07
C ALA A 83 -3.92 12.11 -2.17
N TYR A 84 -4.48 10.99 -2.58
CA TYR A 84 -3.97 10.23 -3.72
C TYR A 84 -5.11 9.55 -4.46
N SER A 85 -4.86 9.26 -5.73
CA SER A 85 -5.77 8.55 -6.61
C SER A 85 -5.06 7.40 -7.30
N GLY A 86 -5.84 6.42 -7.74
CA GLY A 86 -5.37 5.33 -8.57
C GLY A 86 -6.47 4.86 -9.52
N VAL A 87 -6.06 4.28 -10.65
CA VAL A 87 -6.96 3.69 -11.64
C VAL A 87 -6.96 2.17 -11.49
N ARG A 88 -8.14 1.56 -11.47
CA ARG A 88 -8.29 0.11 -11.48
C ARG A 88 -8.56 -0.35 -12.91
N PRO A 89 -7.80 -1.30 -13.45
CA PRO A 89 -8.05 -1.89 -14.76
C PRO A 89 -9.21 -2.91 -14.64
N LEU A 90 -10.44 -2.43 -14.57
CA LEU A 90 -11.62 -3.29 -14.53
C LEU A 90 -11.94 -3.82 -15.94
N LEU A 91 -12.43 -5.05 -16.00
CA LEU A 91 -12.95 -5.61 -17.25
C LEU A 91 -14.23 -4.85 -17.62
N ASP A 92 -14.24 -4.27 -18.82
CA ASP A 92 -15.45 -3.67 -19.38
C ASP A 92 -16.43 -4.80 -19.76
N ASN A 93 -17.57 -4.81 -19.10
CA ASN A 93 -18.68 -5.73 -19.39
C ASN A 93 -19.89 -5.01 -19.98
N GLY A 94 -19.72 -3.73 -20.35
CA GLY A 94 -20.79 -2.89 -20.88
C GLY A 94 -21.83 -2.43 -19.84
N ASP A 95 -21.57 -2.63 -18.54
CA ASP A 95 -22.45 -2.15 -17.47
C ASP A 95 -22.04 -0.75 -17.03
N GLU A 96 -22.96 0.21 -17.14
CA GLU A 96 -22.73 1.61 -16.70
C GLU A 96 -22.58 1.75 -15.18
N ASN A 97 -23.03 0.74 -14.43
CA ASN A 97 -22.93 0.76 -12.97
C ASN A 97 -21.62 0.15 -12.50
N LEU A 98 -20.64 0.99 -12.17
CA LEU A 98 -19.30 0.60 -11.70
C LEU A 98 -19.31 -0.34 -10.49
N SER A 99 -20.34 -0.30 -9.66
CA SER A 99 -20.45 -1.21 -8.49
C SER A 99 -20.75 -2.67 -8.88
N LYS A 100 -21.28 -2.88 -10.11
CA LYS A 100 -21.58 -4.20 -10.67
C LYS A 100 -20.50 -4.75 -11.57
N VAL A 101 -19.54 -3.92 -12.00
CA VAL A 101 -18.40 -4.37 -12.81
C VAL A 101 -17.58 -5.35 -12.01
N THR A 102 -17.30 -6.51 -12.60
CA THR A 102 -16.50 -7.54 -11.93
C THR A 102 -15.11 -7.01 -11.59
N ARG A 103 -14.67 -7.30 -10.38
CA ARG A 103 -13.30 -7.02 -9.91
C ARG A 103 -12.42 -8.27 -9.97
N ASP A 104 -12.89 -9.31 -10.64
CA ASP A 104 -12.14 -10.54 -10.87
C ASP A 104 -11.26 -10.40 -12.11
N TYR A 105 -10.38 -11.36 -12.33
CA TYR A 105 -9.51 -11.42 -13.50
C TYR A 105 -10.01 -12.46 -14.49
N LYS A 106 -9.65 -12.25 -15.77
CA LYS A 106 -9.84 -13.23 -16.84
C LYS A 106 -8.47 -13.67 -17.36
N LEU A 107 -8.29 -14.97 -17.47
CA LEU A 107 -7.14 -15.61 -18.12
C LEU A 107 -7.61 -16.11 -19.48
N ASP A 108 -6.91 -15.73 -20.55
CA ASP A 108 -7.26 -16.08 -21.92
C ASP A 108 -6.01 -16.62 -22.63
N LEU A 109 -6.01 -17.94 -22.89
CA LEU A 109 -4.89 -18.64 -23.51
C LEU A 109 -5.17 -18.80 -25.00
N GLU A 110 -4.30 -18.27 -25.84
CA GLU A 110 -4.35 -18.36 -27.29
C GLU A 110 -3.24 -19.29 -27.81
N GLU A 111 -3.61 -20.25 -28.66
CA GLU A 111 -2.70 -21.25 -29.25
C GLU A 111 -2.70 -21.22 -30.78
N ILE A 112 -3.20 -20.16 -31.41
CA ILE A 112 -3.60 -20.17 -32.82
C ILE A 112 -2.39 -20.18 -33.77
N PHE A 113 -1.30 -19.47 -33.48
CA PHE A 113 -0.14 -19.33 -34.38
C PHE A 113 1.19 -19.23 -33.64
N GLY A 114 1.75 -20.34 -33.16
CA GLY A 114 3.09 -20.36 -32.57
C GLY A 114 3.09 -20.66 -31.06
N PRO A 115 4.01 -20.10 -30.29
CA PRO A 115 4.04 -20.31 -28.85
C PRO A 115 2.75 -19.84 -28.18
N PRO A 116 2.32 -20.50 -27.09
CA PRO A 116 1.12 -20.10 -26.36
C PRO A 116 1.24 -18.68 -25.84
N LEU A 117 0.20 -17.87 -26.02
CA LEU A 117 0.08 -16.53 -25.48
C LEU A 117 -1.01 -16.49 -24.41
N LEU A 118 -0.62 -16.23 -23.17
CA LEU A 118 -1.56 -16.04 -22.07
C LEU A 118 -1.82 -14.56 -21.82
N ASN A 119 -3.04 -14.12 -22.11
CA ASN A 119 -3.51 -12.79 -21.78
C ASN A 119 -4.12 -12.77 -20.38
N ILE A 120 -3.74 -11.77 -19.57
CA ILE A 120 -4.24 -11.57 -18.21
C ILE A 120 -4.93 -10.22 -18.15
N PHE A 121 -6.25 -10.23 -17.91
CA PHE A 121 -7.06 -9.03 -17.86
C PHE A 121 -7.60 -8.79 -16.45
N GLY A 122 -7.46 -7.58 -15.92
CA GLY A 122 -8.00 -7.17 -14.61
C GLY A 122 -7.25 -7.76 -13.43
N GLY A 123 -7.97 -7.98 -12.33
CA GLY A 123 -7.43 -8.52 -11.08
C GLY A 123 -7.18 -7.47 -10.00
N LYS A 124 -7.00 -7.95 -8.78
CA LYS A 124 -6.69 -7.14 -7.59
C LYS A 124 -5.30 -7.50 -7.07
N LEU A 125 -4.64 -6.55 -6.41
CA LEU A 125 -3.40 -6.83 -5.71
C LEU A 125 -3.54 -7.99 -4.72
N THR A 126 -4.67 -8.08 -4.01
CA THR A 126 -4.93 -9.14 -3.03
C THR A 126 -5.13 -10.53 -3.63
N THR A 127 -5.35 -10.65 -4.95
CA THR A 127 -5.53 -11.94 -5.64
C THR A 127 -4.28 -12.40 -6.39
N PHE A 128 -3.17 -11.67 -6.30
CA PHE A 128 -1.95 -11.89 -7.10
C PHE A 128 -1.43 -13.32 -7.03
N ARG A 129 -1.40 -13.93 -5.84
CA ARG A 129 -0.87 -15.28 -5.64
C ARG A 129 -1.73 -16.34 -6.36
N LYS A 130 -3.06 -16.27 -6.17
CA LYS A 130 -4.01 -17.18 -6.82
C LYS A 130 -3.97 -17.01 -8.34
N LEU A 131 -3.97 -15.77 -8.82
CA LEU A 131 -3.86 -15.43 -10.24
C LEU A 131 -2.58 -16.01 -10.84
N SER A 132 -1.43 -15.79 -10.21
CA SER A 132 -0.15 -16.30 -10.69
C SER A 132 -0.10 -17.84 -10.73
N THR A 133 -0.67 -18.50 -9.73
CA THR A 133 -0.78 -19.97 -9.72
C THR A 133 -1.62 -20.47 -10.89
N GLN A 134 -2.80 -19.90 -11.10
CA GLN A 134 -3.69 -20.29 -12.20
C GLN A 134 -3.06 -20.01 -13.58
N ALA A 135 -2.35 -18.89 -13.71
CA ALA A 135 -1.63 -18.56 -14.94
C ALA A 135 -0.56 -19.60 -15.26
N LEU A 136 0.21 -20.03 -14.26
CA LEU A 136 1.21 -21.09 -14.43
C LEU A 136 0.58 -22.45 -14.70
N ASP A 137 -0.54 -22.78 -14.05
CA ASP A 137 -1.26 -24.03 -14.31
C ASP A 137 -1.75 -24.15 -15.78
N LEU A 138 -2.21 -23.02 -16.35
CA LEU A 138 -2.59 -22.97 -17.77
C LEU A 138 -1.39 -23.14 -18.71
N LEU A 139 -0.23 -22.62 -18.33
CA LEU A 139 0.99 -22.72 -19.13
C LEU A 139 1.74 -24.04 -18.93
N ALA A 140 1.47 -24.76 -17.84
CA ALA A 140 2.18 -25.98 -17.49
C ALA A 140 2.24 -27.05 -18.60
N PRO A 141 1.19 -27.26 -19.43
CA PRO A 141 1.24 -28.25 -20.51
C PRO A 141 2.29 -27.95 -21.59
N PHE A 142 2.78 -26.73 -21.68
CA PHE A 142 3.75 -26.29 -22.68
C PHE A 142 5.22 -26.32 -22.20
N TYR A 143 5.46 -26.73 -20.94
CA TYR A 143 6.78 -26.73 -20.32
C TYR A 143 7.06 -28.03 -19.55
N ASP A 144 8.15 -28.68 -19.84
CA ASP A 144 8.48 -29.99 -19.27
C ASP A 144 8.87 -30.01 -17.78
N HIS A 145 9.10 -28.82 -17.17
CA HIS A 145 9.75 -28.71 -15.86
C HIS A 145 9.03 -27.83 -14.85
N ILE A 146 7.76 -27.50 -15.07
CA ILE A 146 6.98 -26.73 -14.09
C ILE A 146 6.72 -27.60 -12.85
N LYS A 147 7.17 -27.11 -11.70
CA LYS A 147 6.94 -27.75 -10.40
C LYS A 147 5.55 -27.38 -9.87
N PRO A 148 4.97 -28.22 -8.99
CA PRO A 148 3.72 -27.89 -8.30
C PRO A 148 3.80 -26.54 -7.58
N ALA A 149 2.66 -25.84 -7.48
CA ALA A 149 2.55 -24.58 -6.75
C ALA A 149 3.02 -24.75 -5.29
N TRP A 150 3.79 -23.79 -4.81
CA TRP A 150 4.37 -23.77 -3.45
C TRP A 150 4.18 -22.43 -2.73
N THR A 151 3.68 -21.44 -3.44
CA THR A 151 3.57 -20.05 -2.94
C THR A 151 2.55 -19.87 -1.83
N ASP A 152 1.66 -20.84 -1.60
CA ASP A 152 0.73 -20.88 -0.47
C ASP A 152 1.43 -21.04 0.89
N ARG A 153 2.65 -21.57 0.87
CA ARG A 153 3.49 -21.78 2.07
C ARG A 153 4.73 -20.90 2.10
N ALA A 154 4.94 -20.11 1.05
CA ALA A 154 6.09 -19.22 0.99
C ALA A 154 5.92 -18.03 1.94
N ILE A 155 6.94 -17.82 2.75
CA ILE A 155 7.03 -16.62 3.58
C ILE A 155 7.43 -15.44 2.70
N LEU A 156 6.71 -14.33 2.82
CA LEU A 156 7.07 -13.10 2.14
C LEU A 156 8.31 -12.46 2.79
N PRO A 157 9.14 -11.74 2.04
CA PRO A 157 10.26 -11.00 2.61
C PRO A 157 9.84 -10.15 3.80
N GLY A 158 10.57 -10.25 4.91
CA GLY A 158 10.24 -9.58 6.15
C GLY A 158 9.19 -10.27 7.04
N GLY A 159 8.54 -11.35 6.54
CA GLY A 159 7.47 -12.04 7.26
C GLY A 159 7.91 -13.22 8.14
N ASP A 160 9.19 -13.57 8.14
CA ASP A 160 9.73 -14.71 8.90
C ASP A 160 9.95 -14.34 10.37
N LEU A 161 8.91 -14.41 11.17
CA LEU A 161 8.95 -14.05 12.58
C LEU A 161 9.27 -15.23 13.51
N GLU A 162 9.64 -16.41 12.98
CA GLU A 162 10.07 -17.58 13.76
C GLU A 162 9.09 -17.94 14.90
N ASP A 163 7.78 -17.99 14.62
CA ASP A 163 6.70 -18.22 15.59
C ASP A 163 6.54 -17.12 16.66
N GLU A 164 7.23 -16.00 16.53
CA GLU A 164 7.14 -14.84 17.39
C GLU A 164 5.99 -13.91 16.94
N ASP A 165 5.22 -13.35 17.86
CA ASP A 165 4.29 -12.29 17.52
C ASP A 165 5.02 -10.96 17.25
N PHE A 166 4.35 -10.04 16.53
CA PHE A 166 4.94 -8.75 16.17
C PHE A 166 5.35 -7.91 17.38
N THR A 167 4.68 -8.04 18.52
CA THR A 167 5.00 -7.27 19.75
C THR A 167 6.31 -7.74 20.34
N ASN A 168 6.51 -9.04 20.43
CA ASN A 168 7.75 -9.65 20.91
C ASN A 168 8.91 -9.39 19.95
N PHE A 169 8.68 -9.56 18.65
CA PHE A 169 9.67 -9.20 17.62
C PHE A 169 10.14 -7.75 17.74
N ARG A 170 9.20 -6.80 17.84
CA ARG A 170 9.54 -5.39 18.03
C ARG A 170 10.31 -5.14 19.33
N ALA A 171 9.92 -5.78 20.44
CA ALA A 171 10.61 -5.63 21.71
C ALA A 171 12.04 -6.15 21.63
N ARG A 172 12.25 -7.29 20.98
CA ARG A 172 13.59 -7.85 20.73
C ARG A 172 14.43 -6.90 19.87
N LYS A 173 13.90 -6.38 18.78
CA LYS A 173 14.61 -5.40 17.93
C LYS A 173 14.91 -4.10 18.67
N GLN A 174 14.04 -3.65 19.59
CA GLN A 174 14.33 -2.50 20.44
C GLN A 174 15.47 -2.76 21.44
N GLN A 175 15.62 -3.98 21.93
CA GLN A 175 16.76 -4.35 22.80
C GLN A 175 18.06 -4.43 21.98
N GLU A 176 18.02 -4.99 20.79
CA GLU A 176 19.15 -5.12 19.89
C GLU A 176 19.68 -3.75 19.43
N TYR A 177 18.77 -2.87 19.00
CA TYR A 177 19.08 -1.50 18.58
C TYR A 177 18.66 -0.48 19.66
N ASN A 178 19.08 -0.69 20.90
CA ASN A 178 18.68 0.12 22.07
C ASN A 178 19.10 1.60 21.97
N TRP A 179 20.02 1.91 21.09
CA TRP A 179 20.52 3.26 20.79
C TRP A 179 19.65 4.01 19.78
N LEU A 180 18.66 3.34 19.14
CA LEU A 180 17.68 3.97 18.26
C LEU A 180 16.40 4.36 19.02
N PRO A 181 15.73 5.45 18.60
CA PRO A 181 14.44 5.83 19.17
C PRO A 181 13.38 4.72 19.00
N PRO A 182 12.56 4.45 20.04
CA PRO A 182 11.52 3.41 19.96
C PRO A 182 10.52 3.62 18.82
N GLN A 183 10.26 4.87 18.43
CA GLN A 183 9.37 5.19 17.31
C GLN A 183 9.97 4.76 15.96
N MET A 184 11.27 4.97 15.77
CA MET A 184 11.98 4.53 14.58
C MET A 184 11.98 3.00 14.47
N ILE A 185 12.29 2.28 15.56
CA ILE A 185 12.22 0.81 15.57
C ILE A 185 10.81 0.32 15.24
N ARG A 186 9.77 0.93 15.82
CA ARG A 186 8.38 0.57 15.53
C ARG A 186 8.05 0.78 14.04
N ARG A 187 8.48 1.88 13.45
CA ARG A 187 8.26 2.20 12.03
C ARG A 187 8.97 1.20 11.13
N LEU A 188 10.27 1.00 11.35
CA LEU A 188 11.07 0.08 10.55
C LEU A 188 10.59 -1.38 10.69
N ALA A 189 10.28 -1.83 11.92
CA ALA A 189 9.75 -3.17 12.15
C ALA A 189 8.41 -3.40 11.41
N ARG A 190 7.53 -2.40 11.35
CA ARG A 190 6.26 -2.50 10.60
C ARG A 190 6.45 -2.47 9.09
N ALA A 191 7.40 -1.67 8.61
CA ALA A 191 7.64 -1.53 7.17
C ALA A 191 8.41 -2.72 6.58
N TYR A 192 9.41 -3.23 7.30
CA TYR A 192 10.38 -4.16 6.75
C TYR A 192 10.36 -5.54 7.45
N GLY A 193 9.69 -5.69 8.61
CA GLY A 193 9.70 -6.93 9.38
C GLY A 193 11.12 -7.39 9.70
N THR A 194 11.43 -8.68 9.46
CA THR A 194 12.76 -9.26 9.74
C THR A 194 13.88 -8.67 8.86
N MET A 195 13.54 -7.98 7.76
CA MET A 195 14.52 -7.27 6.94
C MET A 195 15.05 -5.98 7.58
N ILE A 196 14.60 -5.61 8.78
CA ILE A 196 15.09 -4.42 9.50
C ILE A 196 16.61 -4.41 9.63
N ASP A 197 17.24 -5.57 9.82
CA ASP A 197 18.69 -5.71 9.94
C ASP A 197 19.42 -5.36 8.64
N ASP A 198 18.85 -5.77 7.51
CA ASP A 198 19.37 -5.43 6.18
C ASP A 198 19.21 -3.93 5.89
N VAL A 199 18.08 -3.34 6.30
CA VAL A 199 17.82 -1.88 6.16
C VAL A 199 18.82 -1.09 6.98
N LEU A 200 19.06 -1.47 8.23
CA LEU A 200 20.03 -0.83 9.11
C LEU A 200 21.48 -1.21 8.78
N ASN A 201 21.69 -2.12 7.82
CA ASN A 201 23.01 -2.60 7.39
C ASN A 201 23.86 -3.10 8.55
N HIS A 202 23.22 -3.79 9.51
CA HIS A 202 23.84 -4.28 10.75
C HIS A 202 24.60 -3.21 11.55
N ALA A 203 24.11 -1.97 11.52
CA ALA A 203 24.72 -0.82 12.21
C ALA A 203 24.85 -1.07 13.72
N ALA A 204 26.00 -0.73 14.28
CA ALA A 204 26.26 -0.80 15.72
C ALA A 204 26.02 0.55 16.43
N SER A 205 25.94 1.63 15.68
CA SER A 205 25.76 3.00 16.17
C SER A 205 25.06 3.90 15.13
N LYS A 206 24.64 5.10 15.55
CA LYS A 206 24.03 6.08 14.64
C LYS A 206 24.92 6.52 13.49
N ILE A 207 26.24 6.50 13.67
CA ILE A 207 27.21 6.90 12.63
C ILE A 207 27.14 5.90 11.46
N ASP A 208 26.89 4.64 11.74
CA ASP A 208 26.85 3.57 10.73
C ASP A 208 25.60 3.66 9.84
N LEU A 209 24.59 4.45 10.22
CA LEU A 209 23.39 4.69 9.41
C LEU A 209 23.64 5.63 8.23
N GLY A 210 24.81 6.26 8.18
CA GLY A 210 25.16 7.25 7.18
C GLY A 210 24.60 8.64 7.47
N GLU A 211 24.37 9.43 6.44
CA GLU A 211 23.87 10.79 6.56
C GLU A 211 22.47 10.83 7.17
N HIS A 212 22.25 11.77 8.08
CA HIS A 212 20.96 12.04 8.70
C HIS A 212 20.28 13.20 7.98
N TYR A 213 19.15 12.91 7.31
CA TYR A 213 18.40 13.89 6.52
C TYR A 213 17.34 14.67 7.34
N GLY A 214 17.20 14.37 8.61
CA GLY A 214 16.23 14.94 9.52
C GLY A 214 15.19 13.93 9.98
N ASP A 215 14.51 14.25 11.09
CA ASP A 215 13.54 13.36 11.73
C ASP A 215 14.11 11.94 11.95
N ASP A 216 13.43 10.90 11.48
CA ASP A 216 13.90 9.52 11.57
C ASP A 216 14.51 9.00 10.24
N VAL A 217 14.94 9.89 9.34
CA VAL A 217 15.38 9.53 7.99
C VAL A 217 16.90 9.45 7.91
N TYR A 218 17.43 8.29 7.60
CA TYR A 218 18.85 8.04 7.44
C TYR A 218 19.20 7.44 6.07
N GLU A 219 20.42 7.67 5.64
CA GLU A 219 20.95 7.22 4.34
C GLU A 219 20.79 5.71 4.12
N CYS A 220 20.99 4.88 5.14
CA CYS A 220 20.88 3.42 5.05
C CYS A 220 19.50 2.98 4.52
N GLU A 221 18.41 3.57 5.01
CA GLU A 221 17.06 3.26 4.57
C GLU A 221 16.80 3.71 3.12
N ILE A 222 17.25 4.91 2.76
CA ILE A 222 17.16 5.41 1.38
C ILE A 222 17.93 4.51 0.43
N ARG A 223 19.13 4.10 0.80
CA ARG A 223 19.93 3.16 0.00
C ARG A 223 19.25 1.79 -0.16
N HIS A 224 18.60 1.30 0.89
CA HIS A 224 17.80 0.07 0.84
C HIS A 224 16.65 0.20 -0.16
N MET A 225 15.87 1.27 -0.08
CA MET A 225 14.74 1.53 -0.99
C MET A 225 15.21 1.64 -2.46
N ILE A 226 16.32 2.35 -2.73
CA ILE A 226 16.88 2.46 -4.08
C ILE A 226 17.31 1.10 -4.63
N ARG A 227 17.95 0.27 -3.80
CA ARG A 227 18.48 -1.02 -4.24
C ARG A 227 17.43 -2.11 -4.39
N ASN A 228 16.41 -2.10 -3.53
CA ASN A 228 15.51 -3.24 -3.37
C ASN A 228 14.04 -2.91 -3.69
N GLU A 229 13.64 -1.63 -3.74
CA GLU A 229 12.24 -1.22 -3.84
C GLU A 229 11.92 -0.32 -5.04
N TRP A 230 12.80 -0.28 -6.04
CA TRP A 230 12.61 0.47 -7.30
C TRP A 230 12.31 1.96 -7.07
N VAL A 231 13.03 2.58 -6.16
CA VAL A 231 12.97 4.02 -5.94
C VAL A 231 13.81 4.74 -6.99
N TYR A 232 13.23 5.71 -7.67
CA TYR A 232 13.87 6.57 -8.67
C TYR A 232 13.74 8.05 -8.35
N THR A 233 12.71 8.45 -7.59
CA THR A 233 12.40 9.83 -7.26
C THR A 233 12.23 10.03 -5.76
N LEU A 234 12.33 11.29 -5.31
CA LEU A 234 12.03 11.65 -3.92
C LEU A 234 10.60 11.28 -3.51
N ASP A 235 9.64 11.47 -4.42
CA ASP A 235 8.25 11.07 -4.20
C ASP A 235 8.09 9.57 -3.94
N ASP A 236 8.92 8.73 -4.55
CA ASP A 236 8.92 7.29 -4.27
C ASP A 236 9.30 7.05 -2.82
N ILE A 237 10.32 7.74 -2.30
CA ILE A 237 10.76 7.59 -0.91
C ILE A 237 9.66 8.01 0.06
N ILE A 238 9.22 9.27 -0.03
CA ILE A 238 8.41 9.90 1.01
C ILE A 238 6.92 9.56 0.93
N TRP A 239 6.39 9.22 -0.28
CA TRP A 239 4.96 8.99 -0.46
C TRP A 239 4.60 7.57 -0.86
N ARG A 240 5.45 6.87 -1.64
CA ARG A 240 5.11 5.55 -2.15
C ARG A 240 5.66 4.42 -1.29
N ARG A 241 6.90 4.52 -0.83
CA ARG A 241 7.55 3.45 -0.04
C ARG A 241 7.39 3.62 1.46
N SER A 242 7.46 4.85 1.99
CA SER A 242 7.55 5.05 3.44
C SER A 242 6.42 5.84 4.08
N LYS A 243 5.73 6.72 3.38
CA LYS A 243 4.81 7.73 3.95
C LYS A 243 5.49 8.73 4.90
N LEU A 244 6.81 8.84 4.86
CA LEU A 244 7.57 9.81 5.65
C LEU A 244 7.13 11.25 5.38
N GLY A 245 6.62 11.54 4.18
CA GLY A 245 6.07 12.86 3.85
C GLY A 245 4.92 13.34 4.75
N LEU A 246 4.24 12.43 5.48
CA LEU A 246 3.23 12.81 6.47
C LEU A 246 3.84 13.25 7.81
N HIS A 247 5.04 12.85 8.12
CA HIS A 247 5.68 13.03 9.42
C HIS A 247 6.90 13.94 9.37
N ALA A 248 7.62 13.91 8.24
CA ALA A 248 8.84 14.68 8.07
C ALA A 248 8.57 16.17 7.95
N SER A 249 9.43 16.97 8.57
CA SER A 249 9.40 18.43 8.46
C SER A 249 9.63 18.86 7.00
N TYR A 250 9.19 20.08 6.66
CA TYR A 250 9.41 20.61 5.32
C TYR A 250 10.90 20.69 4.94
N SER A 251 11.78 20.82 5.92
CA SER A 251 13.23 20.83 5.72
C SER A 251 13.82 19.45 5.44
N THR A 252 13.09 18.39 5.78
CA THR A 252 13.49 16.98 5.54
C THR A 252 12.96 16.47 4.21
N GLN A 253 11.82 16.97 3.75
CA GLN A 253 11.25 16.66 2.43
C GLN A 253 12.02 17.35 1.30
#